data_d72f6e76e74cce71f70c6adc676e7262
#
_entry.id   d72f6e76e74cce71f70c6adc676e7262
#
_cell.length_a   1.000
_cell.length_b   1.000
_cell.length_c   1.000
_cell.angle_alpha   90.00
_cell.angle_beta   90.00
_cell.angle_gamma   90.00
#
_symmetry.space_group_name_H-M   'P 1'
#
loop_
_entity.id
_entity.type
_entity.pdbx_description
1 polymer ?
#
loop_
_entity_poly.entity_id
_entity_poly.type
_entity_poly.pdbx_seq_one_letter_code
_entity_poly.pdbx_strand_id
1 'polypeptide(L)'
;MLKAITFDFWNTLFLMPRGQHISSKRVEAFNKEMRDMGYNLDDELLRRTFFDCWSFAHQYQVENGLDITPIGHVNYILEKFNLKLEQPEWDRAYMVYTSALTEYPPELNQGVEETLPVLAEKYKLAVICNTGATPGSVLRDFMKANRIYSFFEVLVFSDEVSWAKPNKKIFDYTLMQLGVNSSEAAHIGDDGSTDVAGAKKAGMTAIWLAPKENGPIPDYDLHVRSINELTTLFAE
;
A
#
# COMPACT_ATOMS: atom_id res chain seq x y z
N MET A 1 5.02 -14.39 23.85
CA MET A 1 5.71 -13.08 23.90
C MET A 1 5.84 -12.59 22.46
N LEU A 2 5.55 -11.30 22.20
CA LEU A 2 5.66 -10.70 20.89
C LEU A 2 7.12 -10.67 20.41
N LYS A 3 7.36 -11.02 19.15
CA LYS A 3 8.69 -11.05 18.51
C LYS A 3 8.77 -10.19 17.25
N ALA A 4 7.63 -9.92 16.60
CA ALA A 4 7.58 -9.15 15.38
C ALA A 4 6.40 -8.20 15.34
N ILE A 5 6.60 -7.05 14.66
CA ILE A 5 5.56 -6.09 14.34
C ILE A 5 5.59 -5.84 12.84
N THR A 6 4.46 -6.03 12.18
CA THR A 6 4.32 -5.73 10.76
C THR A 6 3.45 -4.48 10.57
N PHE A 7 3.79 -3.67 9.59
CA PHE A 7 3.15 -2.39 9.32
C PHE A 7 2.51 -2.39 7.93
N ASP A 8 1.33 -1.84 7.82
CA ASP A 8 0.87 -1.32 6.55
C ASP A 8 1.71 -0.11 6.11
N PHE A 9 1.63 0.25 4.84
CA PHE A 9 2.39 1.36 4.26
C PHE A 9 1.58 2.66 4.21
N TRP A 10 0.42 2.63 3.52
CA TRP A 10 -0.38 3.82 3.28
C TRP A 10 -1.19 4.24 4.50
N ASN A 11 -1.19 5.54 4.82
CA ASN A 11 -1.80 6.12 6.03
C ASN A 11 -1.29 5.52 7.35
N THR A 12 -0.35 4.58 7.28
CA THR A 12 0.35 3.99 8.44
C THR A 12 1.77 4.52 8.52
N LEU A 13 2.66 4.11 7.64
CA LEU A 13 4.03 4.64 7.57
C LEU A 13 4.12 5.96 6.78
N PHE A 14 3.40 6.04 5.67
CA PHE A 14 3.34 7.21 4.80
C PHE A 14 1.90 7.68 4.63
N LEU A 15 1.70 8.97 4.72
CA LEU A 15 0.39 9.56 4.46
C LEU A 15 0.10 9.52 2.95
N MET A 16 -1.07 8.98 2.59
CA MET A 16 -1.54 9.15 1.22
C MET A 16 -1.70 10.65 0.95
N PRO A 17 -1.05 11.18 -0.09
CA PRO A 17 -1.12 12.61 -0.36
C PRO A 17 -2.56 13.08 -0.49
N ARG A 18 -2.95 14.02 0.35
CA ARG A 18 -4.34 14.50 0.41
C ARG A 18 -4.65 15.40 -0.77
N GLY A 19 -5.83 15.16 -1.38
CA GLY A 19 -6.41 16.00 -2.42
C GLY A 19 -6.41 15.33 -3.80
N GLN A 20 -7.28 15.85 -4.67
CA GLN A 20 -7.45 15.38 -6.06
C GLN A 20 -6.19 15.56 -6.93
N HIS A 21 -5.15 16.26 -6.39
CA HIS A 21 -3.98 16.65 -7.17
C HIS A 21 -3.19 15.46 -7.73
N ILE A 22 -2.94 14.40 -6.95
CA ILE A 22 -2.11 13.28 -7.44
C ILE A 22 -2.87 12.43 -8.45
N SER A 23 -4.13 12.09 -8.16
CA SER A 23 -4.96 11.35 -9.12
C SER A 23 -5.14 12.17 -10.41
N SER A 24 -5.40 13.48 -10.28
CA SER A 24 -5.51 14.38 -11.44
C SER A 24 -4.19 14.49 -12.19
N LYS A 25 -3.06 14.63 -11.49
CA LYS A 25 -1.73 14.69 -12.11
C LYS A 25 -1.37 13.39 -12.84
N ARG A 26 -1.69 12.24 -12.26
CA ARG A 26 -1.50 10.95 -12.94
C ARG A 26 -2.33 10.86 -14.22
N VAL A 27 -3.59 11.27 -14.18
CA VAL A 27 -4.46 11.33 -15.37
C VAL A 27 -3.90 12.30 -16.42
N GLU A 28 -3.50 13.52 -16.02
CA GLU A 28 -2.93 14.54 -16.90
C GLU A 28 -1.65 14.04 -17.58
N ALA A 29 -0.72 13.45 -16.80
CA ALA A 29 0.54 12.92 -17.30
C ALA A 29 0.29 11.74 -18.27
N PHE A 30 -0.59 10.81 -17.89
CA PHE A 30 -0.95 9.68 -18.74
C PHE A 30 -1.58 10.16 -20.07
N ASN A 31 -2.53 11.09 -20.01
CA ASN A 31 -3.17 11.62 -21.22
C ASN A 31 -2.20 12.39 -22.11
N LYS A 32 -1.27 13.15 -21.50
CA LYS A 32 -0.20 13.80 -22.25
C LYS A 32 0.65 12.79 -23.01
N GLU A 33 1.10 11.73 -22.32
CA GLU A 33 1.91 10.68 -22.92
C GLU A 33 1.18 9.96 -24.06
N MET A 34 -0.12 9.66 -23.86
CA MET A 34 -0.95 9.06 -24.92
C MET A 34 -1.05 9.98 -26.15
N ARG A 35 -1.22 11.28 -25.94
CA ARG A 35 -1.22 12.26 -27.05
C ARG A 35 0.12 12.35 -27.76
N ASP A 36 1.23 12.32 -27.03
CA ASP A 36 2.58 12.34 -27.59
C ASP A 36 2.88 11.07 -28.42
N MET A 37 2.15 9.97 -28.18
CA MET A 37 2.15 8.75 -28.99
C MET A 37 1.09 8.77 -30.13
N GLY A 38 0.30 9.83 -30.26
CA GLY A 38 -0.72 9.97 -31.32
C GLY A 38 -2.13 9.49 -30.95
N TYR A 39 -2.36 9.10 -29.69
CA TYR A 39 -3.66 8.64 -29.18
C TYR A 39 -4.41 9.81 -28.52
N ASN A 40 -5.58 10.19 -29.04
CA ASN A 40 -6.43 11.21 -28.46
C ASN A 40 -7.51 10.56 -27.59
N LEU A 41 -7.33 10.58 -26.27
CA LEU A 41 -8.30 10.07 -25.33
C LEU A 41 -9.24 11.18 -24.85
N ASP A 42 -10.51 10.85 -24.66
CA ASP A 42 -11.45 11.77 -24.03
C ASP A 42 -11.09 11.99 -22.56
N ASP A 43 -10.89 13.24 -22.15
CA ASP A 43 -10.41 13.62 -20.82
C ASP A 43 -11.38 13.20 -19.71
N GLU A 44 -12.69 13.32 -19.92
CA GLU A 44 -13.69 13.00 -18.91
C GLU A 44 -13.82 11.48 -18.74
N LEU A 45 -13.85 10.75 -19.86
CA LEU A 45 -13.86 9.29 -19.82
C LEU A 45 -12.58 8.75 -19.17
N LEU A 46 -11.43 9.36 -19.44
CA LEU A 46 -10.16 8.93 -18.83
C LEU A 46 -10.17 9.11 -17.30
N ARG A 47 -10.60 10.28 -16.80
CA ARG A 47 -10.74 10.51 -15.34
C ARG A 47 -11.65 9.49 -14.70
N ARG A 48 -12.80 9.24 -15.30
CA ARG A 48 -13.76 8.25 -14.83
C ARG A 48 -13.15 6.84 -14.85
N THR A 49 -12.46 6.48 -15.92
CA THR A 49 -11.80 5.16 -16.04
C THR A 49 -10.76 4.94 -14.97
N PHE A 50 -9.97 5.96 -14.61
CA PHE A 50 -9.02 5.87 -13.50
C PHE A 50 -9.72 5.63 -12.17
N PHE A 51 -10.80 6.36 -11.89
CA PHE A 51 -11.58 6.17 -10.66
C PHE A 51 -12.20 4.76 -10.60
N ASP A 52 -12.81 4.32 -11.71
CA ASP A 52 -13.41 2.98 -11.81
C ASP A 52 -12.35 1.87 -11.62
N CYS A 53 -11.15 2.06 -12.18
CA CYS A 53 -10.02 1.14 -12.01
C CYS A 53 -9.62 0.99 -10.53
N TRP A 54 -9.51 2.10 -9.81
CA TRP A 54 -9.19 2.09 -8.38
C TRP A 54 -10.26 1.37 -7.56
N SER A 55 -11.52 1.67 -7.83
CA SER A 55 -12.65 1.04 -7.15
C SER A 55 -12.69 -0.47 -7.44
N PHE A 56 -12.47 -0.85 -8.69
CA PHE A 56 -12.37 -2.25 -9.10
C PHE A 56 -11.20 -2.97 -8.40
N ALA A 57 -10.00 -2.36 -8.39
CA ALA A 57 -8.83 -2.94 -7.76
C ALA A 57 -9.05 -3.19 -6.26
N HIS A 58 -9.59 -2.21 -5.54
CA HIS A 58 -9.88 -2.35 -4.12
C HIS A 58 -10.93 -3.45 -3.86
N GLN A 59 -12.03 -3.45 -4.61
CA GLN A 59 -13.04 -4.50 -4.49
C GLN A 59 -12.45 -5.89 -4.78
N TYR A 60 -11.63 -6.01 -5.82
CA TYR A 60 -10.97 -7.26 -6.18
C TYR A 60 -10.02 -7.77 -5.09
N GLN A 61 -9.28 -6.86 -4.43
CA GLN A 61 -8.44 -7.20 -3.28
C GLN A 61 -9.26 -7.74 -2.10
N VAL A 62 -10.35 -7.05 -1.74
CA VAL A 62 -11.20 -7.47 -0.60
C VAL A 62 -11.91 -8.80 -0.86
N GLU A 63 -12.44 -9.00 -2.07
CA GLU A 63 -13.24 -10.18 -2.42
C GLU A 63 -12.37 -11.41 -2.74
N ASN A 64 -11.26 -11.22 -3.46
CA ASN A 64 -10.42 -12.30 -3.97
C ASN A 64 -9.10 -12.46 -3.20
N GLY A 65 -8.68 -11.42 -2.46
CA GLY A 65 -7.40 -11.41 -1.77
C GLY A 65 -6.20 -11.44 -2.73
N LEU A 66 -6.36 -10.89 -3.93
CA LEU A 66 -5.35 -10.82 -4.98
C LEU A 66 -5.16 -9.37 -5.43
N ASP A 67 -3.96 -9.03 -5.89
CA ASP A 67 -3.68 -7.74 -6.50
C ASP A 67 -3.78 -7.82 -8.02
N ILE A 68 -4.38 -6.82 -8.65
CA ILE A 68 -4.33 -6.69 -10.12
C ILE A 68 -3.02 -6.10 -10.62
N THR A 69 -2.18 -5.63 -9.70
CA THR A 69 -0.87 -4.99 -9.92
C THR A 69 -0.94 -3.70 -10.77
N PRO A 70 0.08 -2.83 -10.76
CA PRO A 70 0.12 -1.66 -11.64
C PRO A 70 0.01 -2.01 -13.15
N ILE A 71 0.46 -3.21 -13.53
CA ILE A 71 0.30 -3.74 -14.89
C ILE A 71 -1.18 -3.90 -15.23
N GLY A 72 -1.94 -4.53 -14.35
CA GLY A 72 -3.38 -4.71 -14.53
C GLY A 72 -4.14 -3.39 -14.54
N HIS A 73 -3.71 -2.39 -13.76
CA HIS A 73 -4.28 -1.04 -13.82
C HIS A 73 -4.13 -0.42 -15.23
N VAL A 74 -2.92 -0.45 -15.79
CA VAL A 74 -2.67 0.08 -17.15
C VAL A 74 -3.50 -0.68 -18.19
N ASN A 75 -3.51 -2.01 -18.12
CA ASN A 75 -4.28 -2.84 -19.03
C ASN A 75 -5.79 -2.55 -18.93
N TYR A 76 -6.33 -2.41 -17.71
CA TYR A 76 -7.73 -2.02 -17.50
C TYR A 76 -8.07 -0.69 -18.20
N ILE A 77 -7.19 0.31 -18.05
CA ILE A 77 -7.38 1.62 -18.68
C ILE A 77 -7.37 1.48 -20.22
N LEU A 78 -6.37 0.81 -20.77
CA LEU A 78 -6.26 0.62 -22.23
C LEU A 78 -7.44 -0.14 -22.83
N GLU A 79 -7.94 -1.18 -22.14
CA GLU A 79 -9.12 -1.94 -22.57
C GLU A 79 -10.37 -1.07 -22.65
N LYS A 80 -10.57 -0.13 -21.71
CA LYS A 80 -11.73 0.79 -21.76
C LYS A 80 -11.74 1.72 -22.97
N PHE A 81 -10.58 1.97 -23.56
CA PHE A 81 -10.42 2.76 -24.78
C PHE A 81 -10.25 1.88 -26.03
N ASN A 82 -10.38 0.55 -25.91
CA ASN A 82 -10.13 -0.42 -26.98
C ASN A 82 -8.74 -0.24 -27.64
N LEU A 83 -7.73 0.13 -26.83
CA LEU A 83 -6.36 0.35 -27.29
C LEU A 83 -5.51 -0.89 -27.11
N LYS A 84 -4.72 -1.20 -28.13
CA LYS A 84 -3.62 -2.17 -28.07
C LYS A 84 -2.35 -1.43 -28.44
N LEU A 85 -1.48 -1.26 -27.46
CA LEU A 85 -0.17 -0.64 -27.63
C LEU A 85 0.88 -1.71 -27.96
N GLU A 86 1.82 -1.35 -28.81
CA GLU A 86 3.05 -2.14 -28.96
C GLU A 86 3.92 -1.99 -27.71
N GLN A 87 4.83 -2.94 -27.47
CA GLN A 87 5.59 -3.00 -26.21
C GLN A 87 6.29 -1.67 -25.82
N PRO A 88 6.97 -0.94 -26.73
CA PRO A 88 7.59 0.33 -26.39
C PRO A 88 6.60 1.43 -25.94
N GLU A 89 5.41 1.45 -26.53
CA GLU A 89 4.34 2.40 -26.18
C GLU A 89 3.71 2.01 -24.84
N TRP A 90 3.51 0.72 -24.63
CA TRP A 90 3.01 0.17 -23.36
C TRP A 90 3.96 0.50 -22.21
N ASP A 91 5.26 0.29 -22.39
CA ASP A 91 6.28 0.60 -21.38
C ASP A 91 6.26 2.11 -21.02
N ARG A 92 6.08 3.01 -21.99
CA ARG A 92 5.94 4.44 -21.76
C ARG A 92 4.69 4.77 -20.95
N ALA A 93 3.54 4.21 -21.32
CA ALA A 93 2.29 4.37 -20.59
C ALA A 93 2.40 3.86 -19.14
N TYR A 94 3.02 2.70 -18.94
CA TYR A 94 3.28 2.13 -17.62
C TYR A 94 4.21 3.01 -16.77
N MET A 95 5.31 3.47 -17.33
CA MET A 95 6.25 4.34 -16.62
C MET A 95 5.56 5.63 -16.14
N VAL A 96 4.81 6.30 -17.01
CA VAL A 96 4.09 7.52 -16.65
C VAL A 96 3.01 7.24 -15.59
N TYR A 97 2.29 6.12 -15.72
CA TYR A 97 1.28 5.72 -14.74
C TYR A 97 1.86 5.51 -13.35
N THR A 98 3.00 4.84 -13.24
CA THR A 98 3.60 4.43 -11.96
C THR A 98 4.46 5.51 -11.31
N SER A 99 4.98 6.49 -12.08
CA SER A 99 5.92 7.52 -11.60
C SER A 99 5.27 8.76 -10.98
N ALA A 100 3.94 8.88 -10.98
CA ALA A 100 3.26 10.09 -10.52
C ALA A 100 3.66 10.54 -9.10
N LEU A 101 3.94 9.59 -8.20
CA LEU A 101 4.37 9.89 -6.83
C LEU A 101 5.85 10.30 -6.72
N THR A 102 6.67 10.12 -7.74
CA THR A 102 8.08 10.57 -7.70
C THR A 102 8.19 12.09 -7.79
N GLU A 103 7.23 12.75 -8.47
CA GLU A 103 7.14 14.22 -8.50
C GLU A 103 6.51 14.80 -7.24
N TYR A 104 5.62 14.04 -6.60
CA TYR A 104 4.89 14.43 -5.38
C TYR A 104 5.02 13.32 -4.35
N PRO A 105 6.21 13.15 -3.72
CA PRO A 105 6.46 12.05 -2.80
C PRO A 105 5.53 12.14 -1.58
N PRO A 106 5.07 10.98 -1.07
CA PRO A 106 4.25 10.94 0.12
C PRO A 106 5.06 11.40 1.34
N GLU A 107 4.39 12.07 2.27
CA GLU A 107 5.00 12.47 3.54
C GLU A 107 5.02 11.28 4.51
N LEU A 108 6.10 11.19 5.30
CA LEU A 108 6.16 10.24 6.40
C LEU A 108 5.08 10.58 7.44
N ASN A 109 4.38 9.56 7.95
CA ASN A 109 3.39 9.79 8.98
C ASN A 109 4.07 10.25 10.29
N GLN A 110 3.38 11.13 11.02
CA GLN A 110 3.90 11.67 12.26
C GLN A 110 4.21 10.57 13.27
N GLY A 111 5.39 10.62 13.85
CA GLY A 111 5.85 9.68 14.86
C GLY A 111 6.56 8.44 14.33
N VAL A 112 6.58 8.21 13.02
CA VAL A 112 7.27 7.05 12.42
C VAL A 112 8.77 7.12 12.64
N GLU A 113 9.37 8.30 12.42
CA GLU A 113 10.82 8.49 12.53
C GLU A 113 11.34 8.20 13.95
N GLU A 114 10.58 8.59 14.98
CA GLU A 114 10.94 8.40 16.38
C GLU A 114 10.61 6.99 16.88
N THR A 115 9.53 6.37 16.35
CA THR A 115 9.01 5.10 16.86
C THR A 115 9.77 3.90 16.31
N LEU A 116 10.09 3.89 14.99
CA LEU A 116 10.71 2.72 14.37
C LEU A 116 12.07 2.34 14.99
N PRO A 117 13.00 3.26 15.31
CA PRO A 117 14.24 2.90 15.96
C PRO A 117 14.03 2.17 17.30
N VAL A 118 13.10 2.66 18.12
CA VAL A 118 12.79 2.07 19.43
C VAL A 118 12.22 0.67 19.31
N LEU A 119 11.31 0.45 18.37
CA LEU A 119 10.72 -0.87 18.14
C LEU A 119 11.73 -1.86 17.55
N ALA A 120 12.59 -1.40 16.63
CA ALA A 120 13.61 -2.23 15.98
C ALA A 120 14.68 -2.77 16.95
N GLU A 121 14.85 -2.15 18.13
CA GLU A 121 15.74 -2.69 19.19
C GLU A 121 15.21 -3.98 19.81
N LYS A 122 13.88 -4.19 19.81
CA LYS A 122 13.23 -5.30 20.52
C LYS A 122 12.53 -6.28 19.59
N TYR A 123 12.06 -5.83 18.43
CA TYR A 123 11.19 -6.59 17.54
C TYR A 123 11.74 -6.62 16.12
N LYS A 124 11.50 -7.72 15.42
CA LYS A 124 11.67 -7.79 13.98
C LYS A 124 10.55 -6.96 13.32
N LEU A 125 10.92 -6.05 12.45
CA LEU A 125 9.95 -5.22 11.75
C LEU A 125 9.78 -5.65 10.29
N ALA A 126 8.54 -5.60 9.79
CA ALA A 126 8.24 -5.85 8.38
C ALA A 126 7.15 -4.92 7.85
N VAL A 127 7.08 -4.79 6.53
CA VAL A 127 5.99 -4.10 5.83
C VAL A 127 5.14 -5.11 5.09
N ILE A 128 3.81 -4.96 5.13
CA ILE A 128 2.84 -5.67 4.30
C ILE A 128 1.96 -4.62 3.63
N CYS A 129 2.16 -4.39 2.34
CA CYS A 129 1.51 -3.30 1.60
C CYS A 129 0.67 -3.80 0.43
N ASN A 130 -0.58 -3.34 0.32
CA ASN A 130 -1.35 -3.38 -0.91
C ASN A 130 -0.93 -2.17 -1.76
N THR A 131 -0.18 -2.41 -2.85
CA THR A 131 0.56 -1.36 -3.57
C THR A 131 -0.31 -0.46 -4.43
N GLY A 132 -1.38 -0.98 -5.02
CA GLY A 132 -2.22 -0.22 -5.95
C GLY A 132 -1.46 0.20 -7.21
N ALA A 133 -1.48 1.50 -7.53
CA ALA A 133 -0.89 2.04 -8.77
C ALA A 133 0.63 2.26 -8.71
N THR A 134 1.24 2.23 -7.54
CA THR A 134 2.67 2.50 -7.36
C THR A 134 3.37 1.21 -6.94
N PRO A 135 4.30 0.68 -7.76
CA PRO A 135 4.94 -0.61 -7.47
C PRO A 135 5.83 -0.56 -6.24
N GLY A 136 6.01 -1.72 -5.60
CA GLY A 136 6.83 -1.88 -4.40
C GLY A 136 8.27 -1.40 -4.56
N SER A 137 8.83 -1.46 -5.78
CA SER A 137 10.15 -0.91 -6.07
C SER A 137 10.24 0.59 -5.79
N VAL A 138 9.24 1.37 -6.19
CA VAL A 138 9.17 2.82 -5.95
C VAL A 138 8.92 3.11 -4.47
N LEU A 139 8.07 2.30 -3.80
CA LEU A 139 7.81 2.47 -2.37
C LEU A 139 9.06 2.25 -1.52
N ARG A 140 9.93 1.30 -1.90
CA ARG A 140 11.24 1.12 -1.27
C ARG A 140 12.12 2.36 -1.38
N ASP A 141 12.06 3.07 -2.50
CA ASP A 141 12.87 4.27 -2.68
C ASP A 141 12.39 5.42 -1.79
N PHE A 142 11.09 5.56 -1.55
CA PHE A 142 10.56 6.48 -0.53
C PHE A 142 11.04 6.11 0.88
N MET A 143 11.06 4.82 1.23
CA MET A 143 11.56 4.37 2.53
C MET A 143 13.06 4.68 2.70
N LYS A 144 13.86 4.51 1.64
CA LYS A 144 15.30 4.87 1.64
C LYS A 144 15.51 6.37 1.77
N ALA A 145 14.76 7.17 1.00
CA ALA A 145 14.83 8.63 1.05
C ALA A 145 14.49 9.19 2.43
N ASN A 146 13.57 8.55 3.15
CA ASN A 146 13.17 8.90 4.51
C ASN A 146 13.96 8.15 5.60
N ARG A 147 15.01 7.41 5.24
CA ARG A 147 15.94 6.69 6.15
C ARG A 147 15.28 5.66 7.06
N ILE A 148 14.10 5.15 6.69
CA ILE A 148 13.39 4.13 7.47
C ILE A 148 13.57 2.71 6.93
N TYR A 149 14.12 2.55 5.72
CA TYR A 149 14.27 1.26 5.04
C TYR A 149 15.04 0.23 5.88
N SER A 150 16.11 0.66 6.55
CA SER A 150 17.01 -0.22 7.31
C SER A 150 16.42 -0.77 8.61
N PHE A 151 15.29 -0.28 9.08
CA PHE A 151 14.61 -0.82 10.27
C PHE A 151 13.82 -2.10 9.97
N PHE A 152 13.55 -2.40 8.71
CA PHE A 152 12.71 -3.52 8.31
C PHE A 152 13.55 -4.69 7.81
N GLU A 153 13.33 -5.88 8.38
CA GLU A 153 13.95 -7.13 7.91
C GLU A 153 13.28 -7.66 6.64
N VAL A 154 11.96 -7.46 6.52
CA VAL A 154 11.13 -7.99 5.43
C VAL A 154 10.19 -6.91 4.88
N LEU A 155 10.11 -6.81 3.57
CA LEU A 155 9.21 -5.89 2.86
C LEU A 155 8.41 -6.71 1.84
N VAL A 156 7.10 -6.82 2.06
CA VAL A 156 6.20 -7.57 1.18
C VAL A 156 5.20 -6.60 0.53
N PHE A 157 5.22 -6.56 -0.78
CA PHE A 157 4.36 -5.75 -1.61
C PHE A 157 3.46 -6.63 -2.46
N SER A 158 2.17 -6.33 -2.52
CA SER A 158 1.18 -7.17 -3.19
C SER A 158 1.44 -7.36 -4.68
N ASP A 159 2.00 -6.34 -5.37
CA ASP A 159 2.36 -6.43 -6.78
C ASP A 159 3.48 -7.45 -7.06
N GLU A 160 4.31 -7.78 -6.07
CA GLU A 160 5.42 -8.72 -6.19
C GLU A 160 5.01 -10.17 -5.87
N VAL A 161 4.02 -10.34 -4.97
CA VAL A 161 3.59 -11.68 -4.51
C VAL A 161 2.21 -12.07 -5.03
N SER A 162 1.51 -11.16 -5.70
CA SER A 162 0.15 -11.30 -6.25
C SER A 162 -0.95 -11.47 -5.18
N TRP A 163 -0.62 -11.66 -3.93
CA TRP A 163 -1.58 -11.69 -2.82
C TRP A 163 -1.73 -10.30 -2.23
N ALA A 164 -2.97 -9.93 -1.91
CA ALA A 164 -3.29 -8.68 -1.24
C ALA A 164 -3.99 -8.93 0.10
N LYS A 165 -3.80 -8.05 1.10
CA LYS A 165 -4.64 -8.03 2.30
C LYS A 165 -6.11 -7.85 1.89
N PRO A 166 -7.06 -8.57 2.51
CA PRO A 166 -6.97 -9.34 3.75
C PRO A 166 -6.66 -10.84 3.55
N ASN A 167 -6.02 -11.25 2.45
CA ASN A 167 -5.67 -12.65 2.24
C ASN A 167 -4.61 -13.10 3.26
N LYS A 168 -4.91 -14.15 4.00
CA LYS A 168 -4.00 -14.73 4.98
C LYS A 168 -2.62 -15.07 4.40
N LYS A 169 -2.52 -15.42 3.13
CA LYS A 169 -1.28 -15.84 2.49
C LYS A 169 -0.19 -14.76 2.50
N ILE A 170 -0.54 -13.47 2.36
CA ILE A 170 0.46 -12.39 2.39
C ILE A 170 1.05 -12.24 3.79
N PHE A 171 0.24 -12.42 4.84
CA PHE A 171 0.69 -12.42 6.22
C PHE A 171 1.55 -13.65 6.53
N ASP A 172 1.09 -14.85 6.19
CA ASP A 172 1.83 -16.10 6.40
C ASP A 172 3.19 -16.08 5.70
N TYR A 173 3.24 -15.56 4.46
CA TYR A 173 4.48 -15.39 3.72
C TYR A 173 5.45 -14.44 4.45
N THR A 174 4.96 -13.31 4.94
CA THR A 174 5.76 -12.36 5.71
C THR A 174 6.30 -12.98 6.99
N LEU A 175 5.45 -13.68 7.74
CA LEU A 175 5.83 -14.35 8.98
C LEU A 175 6.86 -15.47 8.75
N MET A 176 6.72 -16.21 7.65
CA MET A 176 7.70 -17.22 7.23
C MET A 176 9.07 -16.58 6.96
N GLN A 177 9.12 -15.45 6.27
CA GLN A 177 10.37 -14.72 6.01
C GLN A 177 11.01 -14.21 7.31
N LEU A 178 10.20 -13.74 8.27
CA LEU A 178 10.67 -13.29 9.57
C LEU A 178 11.08 -14.45 10.51
N GLY A 179 10.65 -15.69 10.24
CA GLY A 179 10.88 -16.83 11.10
C GLY A 179 10.13 -16.75 12.43
N VAL A 180 8.88 -16.24 12.43
CA VAL A 180 8.04 -16.10 13.62
C VAL A 180 6.67 -16.74 13.43
N ASN A 181 6.03 -17.17 14.54
CA ASN A 181 4.65 -17.64 14.49
C ASN A 181 3.66 -16.48 14.53
N SER A 182 2.45 -16.68 14.01
CA SER A 182 1.42 -15.65 14.00
C SER A 182 1.05 -15.14 15.41
N SER A 183 0.97 -16.03 16.40
CA SER A 183 0.71 -15.67 17.80
C SER A 183 1.83 -14.86 18.47
N GLU A 184 2.98 -14.72 17.82
CA GLU A 184 4.15 -13.96 18.29
C GLU A 184 4.31 -12.64 17.48
N ALA A 185 3.33 -12.29 16.65
CA ALA A 185 3.39 -11.14 15.77
C ALA A 185 2.13 -10.26 15.89
N ALA A 186 2.32 -8.96 15.71
CA ALA A 186 1.25 -7.99 15.56
C ALA A 186 1.31 -7.35 14.17
N HIS A 187 0.15 -6.93 13.66
CA HIS A 187 0.04 -6.11 12.46
C HIS A 187 -0.68 -4.82 12.79
N ILE A 188 -0.12 -3.69 12.34
CA ILE A 188 -0.70 -2.37 12.48
C ILE A 188 -1.05 -1.80 11.13
N GLY A 189 -2.27 -1.27 11.00
CA GLY A 189 -2.76 -0.59 9.80
C GLY A 189 -4.02 0.22 10.06
N ASP A 190 -4.39 1.06 9.09
CA ASP A 190 -5.53 1.97 9.19
C ASP A 190 -6.84 1.38 8.65
N ASP A 191 -6.78 0.41 7.74
CA ASP A 191 -7.96 -0.15 7.08
C ASP A 191 -8.50 -1.38 7.83
N GLY A 192 -9.73 -1.23 8.35
CA GLY A 192 -10.41 -2.30 9.06
C GLY A 192 -10.70 -3.55 8.22
N SER A 193 -10.91 -3.38 6.91
CA SER A 193 -11.30 -4.45 5.98
C SER A 193 -10.11 -5.26 5.45
N THR A 194 -8.96 -4.66 5.35
CA THR A 194 -7.74 -5.27 4.83
C THR A 194 -6.72 -5.59 5.92
N ASP A 195 -6.37 -4.62 6.77
CA ASP A 195 -5.33 -4.78 7.79
C ASP A 195 -5.85 -5.56 8.99
N VAL A 196 -6.89 -5.00 9.64
CA VAL A 196 -7.41 -5.59 10.88
C VAL A 196 -8.00 -6.97 10.61
N ALA A 197 -8.90 -7.06 9.62
CA ALA A 197 -9.53 -8.34 9.26
C ALA A 197 -8.50 -9.36 8.76
N GLY A 198 -7.48 -8.92 8.02
CA GLY A 198 -6.42 -9.79 7.53
C GLY A 198 -5.52 -10.33 8.65
N ALA A 199 -5.09 -9.47 9.58
CA ALA A 199 -4.30 -9.84 10.74
C ALA A 199 -5.04 -10.87 11.63
N LYS A 200 -6.33 -10.62 11.91
CA LYS A 200 -7.18 -11.55 12.66
C LYS A 200 -7.28 -12.91 11.97
N LYS A 201 -7.53 -12.94 10.65
CA LYS A 201 -7.55 -14.18 9.86
C LYS A 201 -6.23 -14.93 9.88
N ALA A 202 -5.12 -14.20 9.96
CA ALA A 202 -3.78 -14.79 10.07
C ALA A 202 -3.46 -15.31 11.48
N GLY A 203 -4.23 -14.94 12.49
CA GLY A 203 -3.99 -15.29 13.90
C GLY A 203 -2.93 -14.40 14.57
N MET A 204 -2.73 -13.20 14.03
CA MET A 204 -1.88 -12.15 14.58
C MET A 204 -2.67 -11.25 15.53
N THR A 205 -1.98 -10.52 16.41
CA THR A 205 -2.59 -9.39 17.11
C THR A 205 -2.87 -8.26 16.12
N ALA A 206 -4.13 -7.85 16.02
CA ALA A 206 -4.56 -6.79 15.12
C ALA A 206 -4.58 -5.44 15.86
N ILE A 207 -3.77 -4.48 15.40
CA ILE A 207 -3.68 -3.13 15.93
C ILE A 207 -4.29 -2.17 14.91
N TRP A 208 -5.40 -1.55 15.28
CA TRP A 208 -6.05 -0.57 14.43
C TRP A 208 -5.49 0.83 14.69
N LEU A 209 -4.93 1.45 13.66
CA LEU A 209 -4.45 2.83 13.69
C LEU A 209 -5.54 3.77 13.18
N ALA A 210 -6.26 4.45 14.07
CA ALA A 210 -7.29 5.38 13.69
C ALA A 210 -7.26 6.62 14.60
N PRO A 211 -6.85 7.78 14.11
CA PRO A 211 -6.86 9.03 14.87
C PRO A 211 -8.26 9.43 15.36
N LYS A 212 -9.29 9.01 14.61
CA LYS A 212 -10.72 9.21 14.94
C LYS A 212 -11.47 7.96 14.53
N GLU A 213 -12.37 7.48 15.38
CA GLU A 213 -13.29 6.39 15.06
C GLU A 213 -14.39 6.91 14.12
N ASN A 214 -14.10 6.90 12.82
CA ASN A 214 -15.06 7.27 11.78
C ASN A 214 -15.45 6.01 11.00
N GLY A 215 -16.74 5.68 10.97
CA GLY A 215 -17.27 4.53 10.24
C GLY A 215 -17.44 3.26 11.08
N PRO A 216 -17.60 2.09 10.44
CA PRO A 216 -17.71 0.82 11.13
C PRO A 216 -16.43 0.50 11.91
N ILE A 217 -16.58 0.15 13.19
CA ILE A 217 -15.47 -0.25 14.05
C ILE A 217 -15.09 -1.69 13.71
N PRO A 218 -13.83 -1.98 13.29
CA PRO A 218 -13.38 -3.33 13.00
C PRO A 218 -13.20 -4.16 14.30
N ASP A 219 -13.08 -5.48 14.16
CA ASP A 219 -12.76 -6.39 15.27
C ASP A 219 -11.25 -6.38 15.56
N TYR A 220 -10.76 -5.30 16.19
CA TYR A 220 -9.36 -5.15 16.57
C TYR A 220 -9.06 -5.72 17.96
N ASP A 221 -7.79 -6.06 18.23
CA ASP A 221 -7.31 -6.42 19.57
C ASP A 221 -6.83 -5.17 20.33
N LEU A 222 -6.17 -4.23 19.62
CA LEU A 222 -5.65 -2.98 20.18
C LEU A 222 -5.99 -1.82 19.24
N HIS A 223 -6.23 -0.64 19.83
CA HIS A 223 -6.47 0.60 19.08
C HIS A 223 -5.44 1.65 19.49
N VAL A 224 -4.83 2.29 18.50
CA VAL A 224 -3.93 3.43 18.68
C VAL A 224 -4.37 4.58 17.80
N ARG A 225 -4.20 5.80 18.27
CA ARG A 225 -4.56 7.03 17.53
C ARG A 225 -3.40 7.63 16.76
N SER A 226 -2.18 7.22 17.14
CA SER A 226 -0.94 7.64 16.50
C SER A 226 0.13 6.57 16.62
N ILE A 227 1.10 6.61 15.72
CA ILE A 227 2.25 5.69 15.71
C ILE A 227 3.05 5.79 17.01
N ASN A 228 3.16 6.98 17.62
CA ASN A 228 3.91 7.20 18.86
C ASN A 228 3.40 6.36 20.03
N GLU A 229 2.11 6.03 20.06
CA GLU A 229 1.54 5.22 21.15
C GLU A 229 2.12 3.81 21.21
N LEU A 230 2.68 3.32 20.09
CA LEU A 230 3.34 2.00 20.04
C LEU A 230 4.56 1.93 20.96
N THR A 231 5.30 3.02 21.13
CA THR A 231 6.45 3.05 22.05
C THR A 231 6.03 2.79 23.49
N THR A 232 4.89 3.32 23.90
CA THR A 232 4.33 3.08 25.22
C THR A 232 3.71 1.69 25.34
N LEU A 233 2.98 1.27 24.29
CA LEU A 233 2.30 -0.02 24.24
C LEU A 233 3.28 -1.19 24.31
N PHE A 234 4.48 -1.04 23.76
CA PHE A 234 5.53 -2.06 23.67
C PHE A 234 6.80 -1.70 24.49
N ALA A 235 6.65 -0.81 25.50
CA ALA A 235 7.77 -0.36 26.34
C ALA A 235 8.32 -1.45 27.28
N GLU A 236 7.52 -2.50 27.59
CA GLU A 236 7.84 -3.57 28.54
C GLU A 236 8.59 -4.76 27.92
#